data_6df7170f5b082c025f767e777ab2299e
#
_entry.id   6df7170f5b082c025f767e777ab2299e
#
_cell.length_a   1.000
_cell.length_b   1.000
_cell.length_c   1.000
_cell.angle_alpha   90.00
_cell.angle_beta   90.00
_cell.angle_gamma   90.00
#
_symmetry.space_group_name_H-M   'P 1'
#
loop_
_entity.id
_entity.type
_entity.pdbx_description
1 polymer ?
#
loop_
_entity_poly.entity_id
_entity_poly.type
_entity_poly.pdbx_seq_one_letter_code
_entity_poly.pdbx_strand_id
1 'polypeptide(L)'
;MPRLPKPKHLITLASLSFIGVALAQQGEQLRRIHLDAIGWCWLFLGLLLTGASILINALAWRQLLRWLGHRPEGIAVVALFVRSNLLKYLPGGIWHLVERVRVLRPQIDAGPALAGVILDPLLIVAAASLLLLFGGWQNGLLLLAPVPLVLLMLSRFREPILLRLEKAKARQLEDAGSGPLQLSGSSRDGGPWGPLLIELGFVLVRFSGFACCLMAFGMVSPPLNIWLAAFSMAYAAGLVVPGAPGGLGVFEATLLLRLGEGVAEAPLLAVVLSYRLISTAADVLLAARFHGRTG
;
A
#
# COMPACT_ATOMS: atom_id res chain seq x y z
N MET A 1 6.64 -24.68 33.63
CA MET A 1 6.00 -24.56 32.30
C MET A 1 6.56 -23.31 31.62
N PRO A 2 7.20 -23.40 30.44
CA PRO A 2 7.66 -22.21 29.75
C PRO A 2 6.46 -21.33 29.38
N ARG A 3 6.51 -20.05 29.75
CA ARG A 3 5.48 -19.09 29.40
C ARG A 3 5.46 -18.95 27.87
N LEU A 4 4.36 -19.33 27.24
CA LEU A 4 4.15 -19.08 25.81
C LEU A 4 4.36 -17.59 25.53
N PRO A 5 5.14 -17.23 24.52
CA PRO A 5 5.38 -15.82 24.19
C PRO A 5 4.04 -15.15 23.90
N LYS A 6 3.90 -13.90 24.38
CA LYS A 6 2.66 -13.14 24.18
C LYS A 6 2.34 -13.11 22.67
N PRO A 7 1.06 -13.26 22.27
CA PRO A 7 0.66 -13.36 20.86
C PRO A 7 1.27 -12.26 19.96
N LYS A 8 1.56 -11.09 20.51
CA LYS A 8 2.27 -10.00 19.82
C LYS A 8 3.68 -10.39 19.32
N HIS A 9 4.45 -11.15 20.11
CA HIS A 9 5.80 -11.57 19.73
C HIS A 9 5.78 -12.70 18.69
N LEU A 10 4.78 -13.59 18.75
CA LEU A 10 4.58 -14.62 17.73
C LEU A 10 4.23 -14.01 16.37
N ILE A 11 3.37 -13.02 16.35
CA ILE A 11 2.99 -12.27 15.14
C ILE A 11 4.20 -11.56 14.54
N THR A 12 4.99 -10.86 15.36
CA THR A 12 6.20 -10.16 14.89
C THR A 12 7.24 -11.17 14.36
N LEU A 13 7.44 -12.29 15.07
CA LEU A 13 8.38 -13.33 14.64
C LEU A 13 7.93 -13.97 13.31
N ALA A 14 6.65 -14.29 13.16
CA ALA A 14 6.09 -14.82 11.92
C ALA A 14 6.24 -13.84 10.75
N SER A 15 6.00 -12.54 10.98
CA SER A 15 6.22 -11.49 9.97
C SER A 15 7.68 -11.42 9.55
N LEU A 16 8.60 -11.38 10.51
CA LEU A 16 10.04 -11.34 10.24
C LEU A 16 10.54 -12.61 9.56
N SER A 17 10.03 -13.78 9.96
CA SER A 17 10.36 -15.05 9.32
C SER A 17 9.87 -15.09 7.88
N PHE A 18 8.63 -14.65 7.60
CA PHE A 18 8.09 -14.59 6.25
C PHE A 18 8.88 -13.60 5.37
N ILE A 19 9.23 -12.43 5.91
CA ILE A 19 10.11 -11.46 5.25
C ILE A 19 11.49 -12.10 5.00
N GLY A 20 12.06 -12.76 5.98
CA GLY A 20 13.36 -13.44 5.86
C GLY A 20 13.36 -14.53 4.79
N VAL A 21 12.32 -15.34 4.71
CA VAL A 21 12.15 -16.36 3.67
C VAL A 21 12.01 -15.74 2.28
N ALA A 22 11.19 -14.71 2.15
CA ALA A 22 11.02 -13.98 0.89
C ALA A 22 12.35 -13.34 0.43
N LEU A 23 13.12 -12.74 1.35
CA LEU A 23 14.44 -12.19 1.08
C LEU A 23 15.46 -13.26 0.70
N ALA A 24 15.44 -14.43 1.37
CA ALA A 24 16.37 -15.54 1.10
C ALA A 24 16.11 -16.16 -0.28
N GLN A 25 14.84 -16.37 -0.65
CA GLN A 25 14.46 -16.91 -1.95
C GLN A 25 14.82 -15.98 -3.12
N GLN A 26 14.76 -14.67 -2.90
CA GLN A 26 15.02 -13.65 -3.91
C GLN A 26 16.50 -13.21 -3.94
N GLY A 27 17.20 -13.30 -2.81
CA GLY A 27 18.59 -12.86 -2.66
C GLY A 27 19.58 -13.62 -3.53
N GLU A 28 19.33 -14.89 -3.83
CA GLU A 28 20.21 -15.71 -4.66
C GLU A 28 20.18 -15.29 -6.14
N GLN A 29 19.04 -14.85 -6.64
CA GLN A 29 18.89 -14.29 -7.99
C GLN A 29 19.57 -12.92 -8.13
N LEU A 30 19.52 -12.10 -7.08
CA LEU A 30 20.18 -10.79 -7.03
C LEU A 30 21.72 -10.91 -6.96
N ARG A 31 22.27 -11.95 -6.34
CA ARG A 31 23.72 -12.21 -6.30
C ARG A 31 24.36 -12.41 -7.67
N ARG A 32 23.60 -12.82 -8.66
CA ARG A 32 24.06 -13.03 -10.04
C ARG A 32 24.11 -11.74 -10.88
N ILE A 33 23.58 -10.64 -10.35
CA ILE A 33 23.52 -9.37 -11.06
C ILE A 33 24.63 -8.48 -10.50
N HIS A 34 25.63 -8.20 -11.33
CA HIS A 34 26.68 -7.24 -10.98
C HIS A 34 26.15 -5.82 -11.14
N LEU A 35 25.86 -5.17 -10.00
CA LEU A 35 25.55 -3.74 -9.96
C LEU A 35 26.86 -2.98 -9.78
N ASP A 36 27.04 -1.94 -10.57
CA ASP A 36 28.11 -0.98 -10.38
C ASP A 36 27.81 -0.01 -9.20
N ALA A 37 28.75 0.85 -8.86
CA ALA A 37 28.59 1.82 -7.77
C ALA A 37 27.39 2.76 -8.01
N ILE A 38 27.12 3.12 -9.25
CA ILE A 38 25.99 3.98 -9.65
C ILE A 38 24.67 3.27 -9.41
N GLY A 39 24.59 1.99 -9.77
CA GLY A 39 23.41 1.15 -9.52
C GLY A 39 23.07 1.08 -8.03
N TRP A 40 24.07 0.92 -7.16
CA TRP A 40 23.86 0.96 -5.70
C TRP A 40 23.39 2.33 -5.20
N CYS A 41 23.88 3.42 -5.76
CA CYS A 41 23.38 4.77 -5.44
C CYS A 41 21.90 4.92 -5.82
N TRP A 42 21.48 4.40 -6.98
CA TRP A 42 20.09 4.40 -7.40
C TRP A 42 19.21 3.57 -6.45
N LEU A 43 19.65 2.38 -6.04
CA LEU A 43 18.90 1.55 -5.08
C LEU A 43 18.77 2.24 -3.72
N PHE A 44 19.81 2.92 -3.25
CA PHE A 44 19.75 3.69 -2.00
C PHE A 44 18.78 4.87 -2.10
N LEU A 45 18.81 5.62 -3.21
CA LEU A 45 17.84 6.68 -3.46
C LEU A 45 16.42 6.12 -3.52
N GLY A 46 16.23 4.96 -4.17
CA GLY A 46 14.98 4.22 -4.22
C GLY A 46 14.45 3.86 -2.83
N LEU A 47 15.32 3.44 -1.92
CA LEU A 47 14.97 3.17 -0.52
C LEU A 47 14.46 4.42 0.19
N LEU A 48 15.15 5.55 0.03
CA LEU A 48 14.75 6.82 0.65
C LEU A 48 13.40 7.32 0.11
N LEU A 49 13.20 7.30 -1.21
CA LEU A 49 11.95 7.71 -1.85
C LEU A 49 10.79 6.78 -1.46
N THR A 50 11.05 5.48 -1.40
CA THR A 50 10.05 4.51 -0.95
C THR A 50 9.67 4.75 0.52
N GLY A 51 10.64 5.03 1.38
CA GLY A 51 10.39 5.42 2.78
C GLY A 51 9.58 6.72 2.88
N ALA A 52 9.94 7.74 2.09
CA ALA A 52 9.19 8.99 2.03
C ALA A 52 7.73 8.75 1.58
N SER A 53 7.51 7.88 0.60
CA SER A 53 6.14 7.53 0.15
C SER A 53 5.29 6.95 1.28
N ILE A 54 5.84 6.09 2.14
CA ILE A 54 5.11 5.52 3.29
C ILE A 54 4.65 6.63 4.24
N LEU A 55 5.50 7.64 4.48
CA LEU A 55 5.14 8.79 5.31
C LEU A 55 4.05 9.65 4.65
N ILE A 56 4.13 9.86 3.35
CA ILE A 56 3.08 10.58 2.58
C ILE A 56 1.75 9.85 2.69
N ASN A 57 1.73 8.52 2.51
CA ASN A 57 0.51 7.73 2.68
C ASN A 57 -0.04 7.80 4.12
N ALA A 58 0.83 7.77 5.14
CA ALA A 58 0.41 7.97 6.52
C ALA A 58 -0.22 9.36 6.76
N LEU A 59 0.29 10.39 6.06
CA LEU A 59 -0.29 11.74 6.10
C LEU A 59 -1.63 11.81 5.36
N ALA A 60 -1.77 11.09 4.22
CA ALA A 60 -3.04 10.96 3.50
C ALA A 60 -4.10 10.33 4.41
N TRP A 61 -3.75 9.22 5.08
CA TRP A 61 -4.65 8.58 6.02
C TRP A 61 -5.05 9.47 7.19
N ARG A 62 -4.10 10.22 7.77
CA ARG A 62 -4.41 11.23 8.78
C ARG A 62 -5.37 12.29 8.26
N GLN A 63 -5.17 12.76 7.03
CA GLN A 63 -6.06 13.73 6.38
C GLN A 63 -7.43 13.13 6.08
N LEU A 64 -7.49 11.85 5.73
CA LEU A 64 -8.73 11.11 5.53
C LEU A 64 -9.56 11.03 6.82
N LEU A 65 -8.94 10.71 7.96
CA LEU A 65 -9.63 10.73 9.26
C LEU A 65 -10.18 12.13 9.60
N ARG A 66 -9.42 13.19 9.28
CA ARG A 66 -9.89 14.57 9.45
C ARG A 66 -11.06 14.91 8.53
N TRP A 67 -11.01 14.45 7.29
CA TRP A 67 -12.11 14.62 6.35
C TRP A 67 -13.36 13.85 6.82
N LEU A 68 -13.20 12.68 7.43
CA LEU A 68 -14.28 11.94 8.10
C LEU A 68 -14.78 12.64 9.39
N GLY A 69 -14.16 13.75 9.83
CA GLY A 69 -14.56 14.55 10.98
C GLY A 69 -13.87 14.17 12.28
N HIS A 70 -12.88 13.31 12.21
CA HIS A 70 -12.25 12.77 13.41
C HIS A 70 -10.79 13.24 13.54
N ARG A 71 -10.43 13.65 14.74
CA ARG A 71 -9.06 14.00 15.13
C ARG A 71 -8.74 13.24 16.40
N PRO A 72 -8.31 11.97 16.31
CA PRO A 72 -8.00 11.20 17.50
C PRO A 72 -6.88 11.88 18.29
N GLU A 73 -7.24 12.35 19.50
CA GLU A 73 -6.31 13.00 20.42
C GLU A 73 -5.53 11.93 21.19
N GLY A 74 -4.24 12.17 21.46
CA GLY A 74 -3.40 11.21 22.18
C GLY A 74 -2.94 10.00 21.34
N ILE A 75 -3.39 9.83 20.11
CA ILE A 75 -2.88 8.80 19.18
C ILE A 75 -1.97 9.43 18.13
N ALA A 76 -0.73 8.99 18.07
CA ALA A 76 0.18 9.35 17.00
C ALA A 76 -0.22 8.60 15.72
N VAL A 77 -1.23 9.12 14.98
CA VAL A 77 -1.86 8.49 13.81
C VAL A 77 -0.83 8.05 12.76
N VAL A 78 0.17 8.90 12.48
CA VAL A 78 1.26 8.57 11.54
C VAL A 78 2.09 7.39 12.05
N ALA A 79 2.43 7.37 13.34
CA ALA A 79 3.18 6.27 13.93
C ALA A 79 2.37 4.96 13.94
N LEU A 80 1.06 5.04 14.23
CA LEU A 80 0.14 3.91 14.13
C LEU A 80 0.12 3.34 12.71
N PHE A 81 -0.01 4.21 11.69
CA PHE A 81 -0.01 3.79 10.29
C PHE A 81 1.27 3.05 9.92
N VAL A 82 2.43 3.68 10.18
CA VAL A 82 3.75 3.14 9.83
C VAL A 82 4.00 1.79 10.53
N ARG A 83 3.71 1.69 11.82
CA ARG A 83 3.92 0.44 12.59
C ARG A 83 2.98 -0.67 12.16
N SER A 84 1.70 -0.37 11.96
CA SER A 84 0.72 -1.36 11.51
C SER A 84 1.03 -1.85 10.10
N ASN A 85 1.70 -1.05 9.28
CA ASN A 85 2.01 -1.40 7.90
C ASN A 85 2.85 -2.69 7.77
N LEU A 86 3.68 -3.02 8.76
CA LEU A 86 4.38 -4.31 8.81
C LEU A 86 3.45 -5.52 8.85
N LEU A 87 2.27 -5.36 9.43
CA LEU A 87 1.30 -6.45 9.58
C LEU A 87 0.64 -6.86 8.24
N LYS A 88 0.86 -6.10 7.15
CA LYS A 88 0.39 -6.46 5.80
C LYS A 88 1.11 -7.70 5.24
N TYR A 89 2.30 -8.00 5.76
CA TYR A 89 3.09 -9.18 5.37
C TYR A 89 2.63 -10.47 6.06
N LEU A 90 1.72 -10.37 7.04
CA LEU A 90 1.16 -11.56 7.68
C LEU A 90 0.16 -12.25 6.75
N PRO A 91 0.08 -13.59 6.81
CA PRO A 91 -0.93 -14.35 6.08
C PRO A 91 -2.34 -13.83 6.37
N GLY A 92 -3.16 -13.69 5.31
CA GLY A 92 -4.51 -13.12 5.41
C GLY A 92 -4.61 -11.64 5.04
N GLY A 93 -3.53 -10.85 5.06
CA GLY A 93 -3.46 -9.49 4.53
C GLY A 93 -4.35 -8.43 5.22
N ILE A 94 -5.02 -8.77 6.35
CA ILE A 94 -5.97 -7.88 7.04
C ILE A 94 -5.44 -7.33 8.37
N TRP A 95 -4.36 -7.88 8.90
CA TRP A 95 -3.90 -7.60 10.26
C TRP A 95 -3.54 -6.13 10.51
N HIS A 96 -3.02 -5.45 9.50
CA HIS A 96 -2.76 -4.01 9.57
C HIS A 96 -4.04 -3.18 9.71
N LEU A 97 -5.15 -3.62 9.09
CA LEU A 97 -6.46 -2.98 9.21
C LEU A 97 -7.05 -3.23 10.60
N VAL A 98 -6.97 -4.49 11.08
CA VAL A 98 -7.40 -4.89 12.43
C VAL A 98 -6.73 -4.01 13.48
N GLU A 99 -5.41 -3.86 13.42
CA GLU A 99 -4.66 -3.07 14.40
C GLU A 99 -5.05 -1.58 14.34
N ARG A 100 -5.23 -1.01 13.15
CA ARG A 100 -5.67 0.38 13.00
C ARG A 100 -7.06 0.60 13.60
N VAL A 101 -8.02 -0.26 13.31
CA VAL A 101 -9.38 -0.18 13.86
C VAL A 101 -9.34 -0.36 15.38
N ARG A 102 -8.60 -1.37 15.88
CA ARG A 102 -8.47 -1.66 17.31
C ARG A 102 -7.95 -0.47 18.11
N VAL A 103 -6.93 0.22 17.61
CA VAL A 103 -6.32 1.36 18.30
C VAL A 103 -7.18 2.62 18.20
N LEU A 104 -7.87 2.84 17.07
CA LEU A 104 -8.72 4.03 16.88
C LEU A 104 -10.08 3.93 17.56
N ARG A 105 -10.66 2.72 17.65
CA ARG A 105 -12.01 2.48 18.16
C ARG A 105 -12.34 3.16 19.50
N PRO A 106 -11.44 3.21 20.51
CA PRO A 106 -11.74 3.86 21.77
C PRO A 106 -11.96 5.39 21.67
N GLN A 107 -11.54 6.02 20.58
CA GLN A 107 -11.58 7.49 20.43
C GLN A 107 -12.53 7.99 19.36
N ILE A 108 -12.73 7.20 18.29
CA ILE A 108 -13.52 7.68 17.13
C ILE A 108 -14.65 6.74 16.73
N ASP A 109 -14.98 5.77 17.57
CA ASP A 109 -15.90 4.68 17.30
C ASP A 109 -15.44 3.71 16.18
N ALA A 110 -16.13 2.57 16.10
CA ALA A 110 -15.77 1.50 15.18
C ALA A 110 -16.10 1.82 13.73
N GLY A 111 -17.26 2.47 13.48
CA GLY A 111 -17.71 2.80 12.11
C GLY A 111 -16.74 3.73 11.38
N PRO A 112 -16.44 4.93 11.91
CA PRO A 112 -15.46 5.83 11.31
C PRO A 112 -14.05 5.24 11.18
N ALA A 113 -13.62 4.43 12.18
CA ALA A 113 -12.33 3.75 12.10
C ALA A 113 -12.30 2.75 10.93
N LEU A 114 -13.39 2.00 10.73
CA LEU A 114 -13.55 1.05 9.64
C LEU A 114 -13.64 1.77 8.29
N ALA A 115 -14.43 2.85 8.19
CA ALA A 115 -14.51 3.68 7.00
C ALA A 115 -13.12 4.21 6.58
N GLY A 116 -12.32 4.69 7.55
CA GLY A 116 -10.96 5.17 7.30
C GLY A 116 -10.01 4.12 6.73
N VAL A 117 -10.08 2.87 7.17
CA VAL A 117 -9.22 1.79 6.67
C VAL A 117 -9.71 1.20 5.33
N ILE A 118 -10.98 1.39 4.97
CA ILE A 118 -11.53 0.96 3.69
C ILE A 118 -11.31 2.02 2.62
N LEU A 119 -11.53 3.30 2.94
CA LEU A 119 -11.36 4.39 1.98
C LEU A 119 -9.91 4.62 1.57
N ASP A 120 -8.94 4.37 2.45
CA ASP A 120 -7.51 4.54 2.18
C ASP A 120 -7.07 3.79 0.90
N PRO A 121 -7.20 2.46 0.79
CA PRO A 121 -6.82 1.73 -0.42
C PRO A 121 -7.69 2.11 -1.64
N LEU A 122 -8.95 2.48 -1.46
CA LEU A 122 -9.81 2.91 -2.56
C LEU A 122 -9.36 4.26 -3.15
N LEU A 123 -8.89 5.19 -2.31
CA LEU A 123 -8.32 6.46 -2.75
C LEU A 123 -6.98 6.24 -3.48
N ILE A 124 -6.16 5.30 -3.02
CA ILE A 124 -4.93 4.92 -3.73
C ILE A 124 -5.27 4.37 -5.11
N VAL A 125 -6.28 3.50 -5.23
CA VAL A 125 -6.75 2.97 -6.52
C VAL A 125 -7.24 4.10 -7.43
N ALA A 126 -8.00 5.05 -6.90
CA ALA A 126 -8.46 6.22 -7.67
C ALA A 126 -7.29 7.10 -8.14
N ALA A 127 -6.31 7.36 -7.27
CA ALA A 127 -5.10 8.10 -7.61
C ALA A 127 -4.25 7.37 -8.68
N ALA A 128 -4.05 6.06 -8.51
CA ALA A 128 -3.33 5.23 -9.48
C ALA A 128 -4.05 5.20 -10.83
N SER A 129 -5.39 5.13 -10.83
CA SER A 129 -6.20 5.15 -12.05
C SER A 129 -6.04 6.45 -12.85
N LEU A 130 -5.89 7.60 -12.18
CA LEU A 130 -5.59 8.86 -12.85
C LEU A 130 -4.23 8.84 -13.56
N LEU A 131 -3.25 8.16 -12.96
CA LEU A 131 -1.90 8.06 -13.54
C LEU A 131 -1.84 7.13 -14.77
N LEU A 132 -2.85 6.27 -14.99
CA LEU A 132 -2.98 5.50 -16.22
C LEU A 132 -3.08 6.38 -17.47
N LEU A 133 -3.61 7.60 -17.33
CA LEU A 133 -3.77 8.55 -18.42
C LEU A 133 -2.44 8.92 -19.10
N PHE A 134 -1.32 8.82 -18.39
CA PHE A 134 0.02 9.09 -18.92
C PHE A 134 0.55 7.99 -19.84
N GLY A 135 -0.01 6.78 -19.79
CA GLY A 135 0.43 5.62 -20.59
C GLY A 135 -0.09 5.55 -22.03
N GLY A 136 -0.88 6.56 -22.43
CA GLY A 136 -1.49 6.57 -23.76
C GLY A 136 -2.65 5.58 -23.92
N TRP A 137 -3.28 5.63 -25.10
CA TRP A 137 -4.40 4.75 -25.44
C TRP A 137 -3.92 3.31 -25.63
N GLN A 138 -4.26 2.43 -24.71
CA GLN A 138 -4.03 0.99 -24.86
C GLN A 138 -5.31 0.23 -24.53
N ASN A 139 -5.88 -0.40 -25.55
CA ASN A 139 -7.00 -1.35 -25.44
C ASN A 139 -8.23 -0.82 -24.66
N GLY A 140 -8.52 0.48 -24.73
CA GLY A 140 -9.70 1.07 -24.11
C GLY A 140 -9.63 1.22 -22.57
N LEU A 141 -8.54 0.81 -21.90
CA LEU A 141 -8.38 0.94 -20.46
C LEU A 141 -8.45 2.37 -19.94
N LEU A 142 -8.10 3.36 -20.79
CA LEU A 142 -8.24 4.77 -20.46
C LEU A 142 -9.68 5.19 -20.16
N LEU A 143 -10.67 4.53 -20.75
CA LEU A 143 -12.08 4.80 -20.48
C LEU A 143 -12.49 4.39 -19.07
N LEU A 144 -11.81 3.41 -18.49
CA LEU A 144 -12.07 2.93 -17.13
C LEU A 144 -11.29 3.73 -16.07
N ALA A 145 -10.26 4.48 -16.46
CA ALA A 145 -9.42 5.23 -15.53
C ALA A 145 -10.19 6.22 -14.63
N PRO A 146 -11.20 6.99 -15.10
CA PRO A 146 -11.94 7.91 -14.24
C PRO A 146 -13.00 7.22 -13.36
N VAL A 147 -13.33 5.95 -13.60
CA VAL A 147 -14.40 5.27 -12.89
C VAL A 147 -14.19 5.21 -11.38
N PRO A 148 -13.04 4.78 -10.84
CA PRO A 148 -12.81 4.78 -9.39
C PRO A 148 -12.90 6.18 -8.79
N LEU A 149 -12.43 7.21 -9.51
CA LEU A 149 -12.53 8.60 -9.08
C LEU A 149 -14.00 9.03 -8.96
N VAL A 150 -14.81 8.80 -10.00
CA VAL A 150 -16.24 9.17 -10.01
C VAL A 150 -16.99 8.46 -8.89
N LEU A 151 -16.73 7.16 -8.69
CA LEU A 151 -17.37 6.37 -7.65
C LEU A 151 -17.05 6.86 -6.24
N LEU A 152 -15.84 7.38 -5.99
CA LEU A 152 -15.43 7.85 -4.68
C LEU A 152 -15.76 9.33 -4.43
N MET A 153 -15.76 10.17 -5.48
CA MET A 153 -16.00 11.59 -5.33
C MET A 153 -17.49 11.92 -5.16
N LEU A 154 -18.38 11.15 -5.78
CA LEU A 154 -19.82 11.35 -5.69
C LEU A 154 -20.40 10.55 -4.51
N SER A 155 -20.99 11.24 -3.53
CA SER A 155 -21.58 10.64 -2.32
C SER A 155 -22.60 9.55 -2.66
N ARG A 156 -23.45 9.79 -3.69
CA ARG A 156 -24.50 8.83 -4.13
C ARG A 156 -23.93 7.44 -4.52
N PHE A 157 -22.67 7.36 -4.99
CA PHE A 157 -22.03 6.09 -5.32
C PHE A 157 -21.13 5.60 -4.18
N ARG A 158 -20.42 6.52 -3.52
CA ARG A 158 -19.51 6.21 -2.41
C ARG A 158 -20.23 5.55 -1.24
N GLU A 159 -21.37 6.11 -0.79
CA GLU A 159 -22.06 5.61 0.39
C GLU A 159 -22.52 4.16 0.28
N PRO A 160 -23.24 3.72 -0.79
CA PRO A 160 -23.65 2.32 -0.90
C PRO A 160 -22.45 1.37 -1.05
N ILE A 161 -21.36 1.81 -1.69
CA ILE A 161 -20.14 1.01 -1.80
C ILE A 161 -19.51 0.85 -0.41
N LEU A 162 -19.34 1.94 0.35
CA LEU A 162 -18.81 1.89 1.70
C LEU A 162 -19.63 0.97 2.60
N LEU A 163 -20.97 1.14 2.65
CA LEU A 163 -21.84 0.31 3.48
C LEU A 163 -21.69 -1.19 3.15
N ARG A 164 -21.55 -1.56 1.88
CA ARG A 164 -21.33 -2.95 1.48
C ARG A 164 -19.96 -3.47 1.93
N LEU A 165 -18.91 -2.67 1.71
CA LEU A 165 -17.56 -3.04 2.10
C LEU A 165 -17.39 -3.07 3.62
N GLU A 166 -18.00 -2.13 4.35
CA GLU A 166 -18.02 -2.12 5.81
C GLU A 166 -18.69 -3.39 6.35
N LYS A 167 -19.85 -3.78 5.82
CA LYS A 167 -20.52 -5.04 6.21
C LYS A 167 -19.65 -6.27 5.94
N ALA A 168 -18.97 -6.32 4.78
CA ALA A 168 -18.11 -7.44 4.44
C ALA A 168 -16.84 -7.48 5.33
N LYS A 169 -16.22 -6.32 5.55
CA LYS A 169 -15.00 -6.20 6.36
C LYS A 169 -15.26 -6.33 7.86
N ALA A 170 -16.40 -5.82 8.36
CA ALA A 170 -16.75 -5.94 9.76
C ALA A 170 -16.74 -7.40 10.21
N ARG A 171 -17.37 -8.31 9.46
CA ARG A 171 -17.34 -9.75 9.75
C ARG A 171 -15.92 -10.30 9.83
N GLN A 172 -15.07 -9.99 8.84
CA GLN A 172 -13.68 -10.45 8.84
C GLN A 172 -12.85 -9.91 10.01
N LEU A 173 -13.10 -8.67 10.43
CA LEU A 173 -12.40 -8.03 11.54
C LEU A 173 -12.91 -8.52 12.89
N GLU A 174 -14.21 -8.79 13.01
CA GLU A 174 -14.82 -9.40 14.20
C GLU A 174 -14.27 -10.81 14.42
N ASP A 175 -14.21 -11.64 13.37
CA ASP A 175 -13.62 -12.98 13.40
C ASP A 175 -12.13 -12.94 13.77
N ALA A 176 -11.41 -11.86 13.41
CA ALA A 176 -10.02 -11.63 13.77
C ALA A 176 -9.82 -10.99 15.16
N GLY A 177 -10.90 -10.86 15.96
CA GLY A 177 -10.84 -10.44 17.36
C GLY A 177 -10.99 -8.94 17.62
N SER A 178 -11.53 -8.17 16.66
CA SER A 178 -11.80 -6.73 16.86
C SER A 178 -13.04 -6.45 17.73
N GLY A 179 -13.82 -7.49 18.07
CA GLY A 179 -15.11 -7.39 18.75
C GLY A 179 -16.21 -6.78 17.86
N PRO A 180 -17.47 -6.73 18.32
CA PRO A 180 -18.61 -6.28 17.53
C PRO A 180 -18.42 -4.85 17.02
N LEU A 181 -18.65 -4.63 15.72
CA LEU A 181 -18.45 -3.36 15.03
C LEU A 181 -19.83 -2.78 14.67
N GLN A 182 -20.16 -1.64 15.27
CA GLN A 182 -21.35 -0.88 14.86
C GLN A 182 -21.03 -0.05 13.63
N LEU A 183 -21.81 -0.24 12.57
CA LEU A 183 -21.70 0.49 11.33
C LEU A 183 -22.43 1.84 11.51
N SER A 184 -21.71 2.92 11.48
CA SER A 184 -22.30 4.25 11.41
C SER A 184 -21.97 4.82 10.03
N GLY A 185 -22.99 4.94 9.20
CA GLY A 185 -22.84 5.59 7.89
C GLY A 185 -22.20 6.96 8.05
N SER A 186 -20.95 7.08 7.65
CA SER A 186 -20.22 8.34 7.67
C SER A 186 -20.54 9.09 6.39
N SER A 187 -21.72 9.74 6.33
CA SER A 187 -22.04 10.61 5.21
C SER A 187 -21.42 11.97 5.44
N ARG A 188 -20.51 12.36 4.58
CA ARG A 188 -20.07 13.75 4.45
C ARG A 188 -20.37 14.27 3.06
N ASP A 189 -20.94 15.44 3.01
CA ASP A 189 -21.11 16.20 1.77
C ASP A 189 -19.73 16.56 1.20
N GLY A 190 -19.59 16.38 -0.12
CA GLY A 190 -18.34 16.60 -0.83
C GLY A 190 -17.43 15.39 -0.95
N GLY A 191 -16.49 15.45 -1.90
CA GLY A 191 -15.51 14.42 -2.16
C GLY A 191 -14.26 14.55 -1.28
N PRO A 192 -13.51 13.45 -1.03
CA PRO A 192 -12.27 13.46 -0.28
C PRO A 192 -11.08 13.96 -1.10
N TRP A 193 -11.18 15.17 -1.67
CA TRP A 193 -10.18 15.75 -2.57
C TRP A 193 -8.81 15.93 -1.90
N GLY A 194 -8.78 16.41 -0.65
CA GLY A 194 -7.53 16.60 0.08
C GLY A 194 -6.77 15.29 0.28
N PRO A 195 -7.38 14.24 0.85
CA PRO A 195 -6.77 12.91 0.91
C PRO A 195 -6.34 12.39 -0.46
N LEU A 196 -7.18 12.52 -1.51
CA LEU A 196 -6.86 12.05 -2.86
C LEU A 196 -5.58 12.69 -3.42
N LEU A 197 -5.43 14.02 -3.26
CA LEU A 197 -4.23 14.72 -3.76
C LEU A 197 -2.96 14.24 -3.06
N ILE A 198 -3.04 13.93 -1.76
CA ILE A 198 -1.89 13.38 -1.03
C ILE A 198 -1.62 11.95 -1.48
N GLU A 199 -2.65 11.13 -1.75
CA GLU A 199 -2.49 9.78 -2.31
C GLU A 199 -1.90 9.80 -3.73
N LEU A 200 -2.26 10.79 -4.53
CA LEU A 200 -1.63 10.99 -5.84
C LEU A 200 -0.12 11.26 -5.68
N GLY A 201 0.24 12.14 -4.75
CA GLY A 201 1.63 12.37 -4.37
C GLY A 201 2.33 11.12 -3.85
N PHE A 202 1.63 10.31 -3.04
CA PHE A 202 2.13 9.02 -2.57
C PHE A 202 2.46 8.09 -3.73
N VAL A 203 1.54 7.87 -4.69
CA VAL A 203 1.76 6.96 -5.82
C VAL A 203 2.91 7.45 -6.71
N LEU A 204 3.01 8.77 -6.94
CA LEU A 204 4.11 9.36 -7.71
C LEU A 204 5.48 9.15 -7.04
N VAL A 205 5.60 9.43 -5.75
CA VAL A 205 6.85 9.22 -5.01
C VAL A 205 7.17 7.74 -4.89
N ARG A 206 6.15 6.90 -4.75
CA ARG A 206 6.28 5.44 -4.75
C ARG A 206 6.82 4.92 -6.09
N PHE A 207 6.27 5.42 -7.19
CA PHE A 207 6.78 5.15 -8.53
C PHE A 207 8.22 5.64 -8.70
N SER A 208 8.59 6.81 -8.17
CA SER A 208 9.97 7.30 -8.25
C SER A 208 10.96 6.34 -7.57
N GLY A 209 10.57 5.72 -6.45
CA GLY A 209 11.33 4.65 -5.83
C GLY A 209 11.50 3.41 -6.74
N PHE A 210 10.45 3.02 -7.46
CA PHE A 210 10.51 1.96 -8.48
C PHE A 210 11.36 2.37 -9.67
N ALA A 211 11.24 3.62 -10.15
CA ALA A 211 12.03 4.14 -11.25
C ALA A 211 13.54 4.14 -10.94
N CYS A 212 13.93 4.37 -9.68
CA CYS A 212 15.32 4.20 -9.26
C CYS A 212 15.81 2.76 -9.46
N CYS A 213 14.95 1.76 -9.24
CA CYS A 213 15.31 0.37 -9.55
C CYS A 213 15.47 0.16 -11.06
N LEU A 214 14.62 0.78 -11.91
CA LEU A 214 14.81 0.73 -13.37
C LEU A 214 16.17 1.32 -13.77
N MET A 215 16.55 2.47 -13.21
CA MET A 215 17.85 3.11 -13.49
C MET A 215 19.02 2.25 -13.01
N ALA A 216 18.89 1.61 -11.85
CA ALA A 216 19.93 0.72 -11.30
C ALA A 216 20.27 -0.46 -12.24
N PHE A 217 19.27 -0.94 -13.00
CA PHE A 217 19.43 -2.05 -13.95
C PHE A 217 19.48 -1.58 -15.42
N GLY A 218 19.62 -0.28 -15.67
CA GLY A 218 19.74 0.28 -17.02
C GLY A 218 18.47 0.14 -17.87
N MET A 219 17.31 -0.10 -17.27
CA MET A 219 16.03 -0.26 -17.98
C MET A 219 15.39 1.10 -18.29
N VAL A 220 15.88 1.77 -19.31
CA VAL A 220 15.39 3.09 -19.74
C VAL A 220 14.29 3.05 -20.80
N SER A 221 14.03 1.89 -21.39
CA SER A 221 12.95 1.66 -22.36
C SER A 221 11.92 0.70 -21.77
N PRO A 222 10.61 0.93 -22.01
CA PRO A 222 9.97 2.09 -22.66
C PRO A 222 10.10 3.40 -21.83
N PRO A 223 9.60 4.54 -22.36
CA PRO A 223 9.64 5.83 -21.67
C PRO A 223 8.98 5.80 -20.28
N LEU A 224 9.44 6.66 -19.36
CA LEU A 224 8.99 6.67 -17.96
C LEU A 224 7.48 6.86 -17.77
N ASN A 225 6.80 7.54 -18.67
CA ASN A 225 5.34 7.68 -18.61
C ASN A 225 4.62 6.34 -18.84
N ILE A 226 5.15 5.46 -19.69
CA ILE A 226 4.61 4.11 -19.89
C ILE A 226 4.89 3.25 -18.65
N TRP A 227 6.09 3.37 -18.07
CA TRP A 227 6.42 2.72 -16.80
C TRP A 227 5.52 3.20 -15.65
N LEU A 228 5.23 4.52 -15.57
CA LEU A 228 4.32 5.08 -14.58
C LEU A 228 2.92 4.47 -14.69
N ALA A 229 2.39 4.39 -15.91
CA ALA A 229 1.07 3.80 -16.11
C ALA A 229 1.04 2.30 -15.79
N ALA A 230 2.06 1.55 -16.23
CA ALA A 230 2.17 0.12 -15.93
C ALA A 230 2.31 -0.14 -14.42
N PHE A 231 3.16 0.63 -13.75
CA PHE A 231 3.32 0.57 -12.30
C PHE A 231 2.02 0.89 -11.56
N SER A 232 1.33 1.97 -11.95
CA SER A 232 0.08 2.40 -11.31
C SER A 232 -1.01 1.35 -11.45
N MET A 233 -1.14 0.73 -12.64
CA MET A 233 -2.06 -0.37 -12.86
C MET A 233 -1.70 -1.60 -12.01
N ALA A 234 -0.43 -1.99 -11.98
CA ALA A 234 0.05 -3.12 -11.19
C ALA A 234 -0.14 -2.90 -9.68
N TYR A 235 0.10 -1.65 -9.23
CA TYR A 235 -0.08 -1.27 -7.83
C TYR A 235 -1.56 -1.31 -7.43
N ALA A 236 -2.45 -0.75 -8.25
CA ALA A 236 -3.89 -0.81 -8.02
C ALA A 236 -4.42 -2.26 -8.04
N ALA A 237 -3.99 -3.07 -9.00
CA ALA A 237 -4.37 -4.49 -9.09
C ALA A 237 -3.93 -5.26 -7.82
N GLY A 238 -2.72 -5.03 -7.35
CA GLY A 238 -2.19 -5.64 -6.13
C GLY A 238 -2.95 -5.27 -4.85
N LEU A 239 -3.62 -4.10 -4.82
CA LEU A 239 -4.48 -3.69 -3.70
C LEU A 239 -5.90 -4.29 -3.79
N VAL A 240 -6.41 -4.48 -5.00
CA VAL A 240 -7.80 -4.93 -5.23
C VAL A 240 -7.93 -6.45 -5.16
N VAL A 241 -6.92 -7.19 -5.62
CA VAL A 241 -6.97 -8.66 -5.65
C VAL A 241 -6.80 -9.23 -4.24
N PRO A 242 -7.84 -9.87 -3.68
CA PRO A 242 -7.77 -10.42 -2.34
C PRO A 242 -6.85 -11.64 -2.29
N GLY A 243 -6.18 -11.85 -1.15
CA GLY A 243 -5.37 -13.03 -0.89
C GLY A 243 -3.94 -12.97 -1.40
N ALA A 244 -3.52 -11.89 -2.06
CA ALA A 244 -2.13 -11.65 -2.45
C ALA A 244 -1.42 -10.79 -1.37
N PRO A 245 -0.67 -11.38 -0.42
CA PRO A 245 0.00 -10.61 0.63
C PRO A 245 0.96 -9.58 0.02
N GLY A 246 0.71 -8.29 0.28
CA GLY A 246 1.51 -7.20 -0.34
C GLY A 246 1.45 -7.16 -1.87
N GLY A 247 0.42 -7.77 -2.51
CA GLY A 247 0.25 -7.81 -3.96
C GLY A 247 1.24 -8.75 -4.67
N LEU A 248 1.84 -9.72 -3.96
CA LEU A 248 2.79 -10.68 -4.54
C LEU A 248 2.14 -11.49 -5.67
N GLY A 249 2.84 -11.61 -6.79
CA GLY A 249 2.39 -12.30 -8.00
C GLY A 249 1.47 -11.44 -8.87
N VAL A 250 0.54 -10.68 -8.28
CA VAL A 250 -0.41 -9.83 -9.03
C VAL A 250 0.30 -8.62 -9.64
N PHE A 251 1.16 -7.96 -8.87
CA PHE A 251 1.94 -6.81 -9.34
C PHE A 251 2.84 -7.20 -10.51
N GLU A 252 3.58 -8.30 -10.39
CA GLU A 252 4.48 -8.83 -11.41
C GLU A 252 3.73 -9.21 -12.69
N ALA A 253 2.68 -10.02 -12.54
CA ALA A 253 1.86 -10.45 -13.67
C ALA A 253 1.23 -9.26 -14.40
N THR A 254 0.75 -8.25 -13.66
CA THR A 254 0.16 -7.05 -14.26
C THR A 254 1.19 -6.22 -15.02
N LEU A 255 2.41 -6.07 -14.49
CA LEU A 255 3.51 -5.39 -15.18
C LEU A 255 3.85 -6.10 -16.50
N LEU A 256 4.06 -7.43 -16.46
CA LEU A 256 4.36 -8.24 -17.64
C LEU A 256 3.24 -8.13 -18.68
N LEU A 257 1.99 -8.24 -18.25
CA LEU A 257 0.82 -8.15 -19.12
C LEU A 257 0.71 -6.77 -19.78
N ARG A 258 1.06 -5.72 -19.05
CA ARG A 258 0.94 -4.33 -19.51
C ARG A 258 2.07 -3.91 -20.46
N LEU A 259 3.28 -4.39 -20.22
CA LEU A 259 4.47 -4.04 -20.98
C LEU A 259 4.65 -4.95 -22.21
N GLY A 260 4.09 -6.17 -22.19
CA GLY A 260 4.13 -7.14 -23.27
C GLY A 260 5.54 -7.58 -23.62
N GLU A 261 5.73 -7.97 -24.87
CA GLU A 261 7.01 -8.48 -25.40
C GLU A 261 8.11 -7.38 -25.53
N GLY A 262 7.74 -6.11 -25.27
CA GLY A 262 8.66 -4.97 -25.38
C GLY A 262 9.72 -4.87 -24.28
N VAL A 263 9.63 -5.71 -23.23
CA VAL A 263 10.55 -5.67 -22.08
C VAL A 263 11.04 -7.09 -21.79
N ALA A 264 12.36 -7.26 -21.69
CA ALA A 264 12.95 -8.55 -21.35
C ALA A 264 12.54 -8.98 -19.94
N GLU A 265 12.06 -10.21 -19.80
CA GLU A 265 11.47 -10.72 -18.55
C GLU A 265 12.49 -10.80 -17.41
N ALA A 266 13.70 -11.31 -17.66
CA ALA A 266 14.70 -11.51 -16.63
C ALA A 266 15.18 -10.19 -15.97
N PRO A 267 15.53 -9.11 -16.71
CA PRO A 267 15.82 -7.81 -16.12
C PRO A 267 14.63 -7.22 -15.37
N LEU A 268 13.41 -7.37 -15.88
CA LEU A 268 12.21 -6.88 -15.22
C LEU A 268 12.01 -7.56 -13.87
N LEU A 269 12.19 -8.87 -13.80
CA LEU A 269 12.12 -9.60 -12.53
C LEU A 269 13.15 -9.08 -11.52
N ALA A 270 14.39 -8.80 -11.96
CA ALA A 270 15.41 -8.22 -11.10
C ALA A 270 15.01 -6.85 -10.53
N VAL A 271 14.46 -5.98 -11.37
CA VAL A 271 13.93 -4.67 -10.93
C VAL A 271 12.81 -4.86 -9.90
N VAL A 272 11.85 -5.73 -10.19
CA VAL A 272 10.70 -5.97 -9.29
C VAL A 272 11.16 -6.55 -7.96
N LEU A 273 12.09 -7.51 -7.97
CA LEU A 273 12.67 -8.08 -6.77
C LEU A 273 13.39 -7.02 -5.92
N SER A 274 14.22 -6.19 -6.56
CA SER A 274 14.92 -5.09 -5.89
C SER A 274 13.95 -4.10 -5.28
N TYR A 275 12.90 -3.74 -6.00
CA TYR A 275 11.84 -2.87 -5.49
C TYR A 275 11.11 -3.48 -4.28
N ARG A 276 10.84 -4.79 -4.29
CA ARG A 276 10.24 -5.51 -3.16
C ARG A 276 11.14 -5.46 -1.93
N LEU A 277 12.43 -5.73 -2.11
CA LEU A 277 13.43 -5.67 -1.03
C LEU A 277 13.49 -4.26 -0.42
N ILE A 278 13.60 -3.24 -1.27
CA ILE A 278 13.61 -1.83 -0.86
C ILE A 278 12.32 -1.47 -0.11
N SER A 279 11.17 -1.90 -0.62
CA SER A 279 9.87 -1.62 0.02
C SER A 279 9.78 -2.25 1.40
N THR A 280 10.21 -3.49 1.53
CA THR A 280 10.23 -4.20 2.82
C THR A 280 11.23 -3.58 3.78
N ALA A 281 12.43 -3.24 3.30
CA ALA A 281 13.44 -2.57 4.12
C ALA A 281 12.94 -1.20 4.62
N ALA A 282 12.30 -0.40 3.76
CA ALA A 282 11.72 0.88 4.14
C ALA A 282 10.64 0.73 5.22
N ASP A 283 9.73 -0.26 5.08
CA ASP A 283 8.72 -0.55 6.09
C ASP A 283 9.34 -0.92 7.45
N VAL A 284 10.37 -1.78 7.45
CA VAL A 284 11.06 -2.20 8.68
C VAL A 284 11.79 -1.04 9.34
N LEU A 285 12.58 -0.27 8.58
CA LEU A 285 13.36 0.85 9.10
C LEU A 285 12.46 1.94 9.70
N LEU A 286 11.38 2.28 9.00
CA LEU A 286 10.42 3.26 9.51
C LEU A 286 9.68 2.74 10.74
N ALA A 287 9.22 1.49 10.75
CA ALA A 287 8.54 0.92 11.91
C ALA A 287 9.46 0.88 13.14
N ALA A 288 10.74 0.54 12.98
CA ALA A 288 11.74 0.58 14.03
C ALA A 288 11.92 2.02 14.58
N ARG A 289 11.99 3.02 13.68
CA ARG A 289 12.14 4.43 14.06
C ARG A 289 10.95 4.97 14.87
N PHE A 290 9.75 4.47 14.60
CA PHE A 290 8.52 4.88 15.27
C PHE A 290 8.15 4.01 16.48
N HIS A 291 8.94 2.98 16.81
CA HIS A 291 8.60 2.03 17.89
C HIS A 291 8.50 2.68 19.28
N GLY A 292 9.28 3.70 19.58
CA GLY A 292 9.36 4.37 20.88
C GLY A 292 8.39 5.56 21.10
N ARG A 293 7.52 5.89 20.14
CA ARG A 293 6.69 7.12 20.17
C ARG A 293 5.21 6.89 20.47
N THR A 294 4.87 5.87 21.21
CA THR A 294 3.51 5.65 21.72
C THR A 294 3.55 5.66 23.23
N GLY A 295 3.60 6.81 23.81
CA GLY A 295 3.21 7.15 25.16
C GLY A 295 2.09 8.15 25.08
#